data_987bfa875c7242762f5fcddbd5aafaf4
#
_entry.id   987bfa875c7242762f5fcddbd5aafaf4
#
_cell.length_a   1.000
_cell.length_b   1.000
_cell.length_c   1.000
_cell.angle_alpha   90.00
_cell.angle_beta   90.00
_cell.angle_gamma   90.00
#
_symmetry.space_group_name_H-M   'P 1'
#
loop_
_entity.id
_entity.type
_entity.pdbx_description
1 polymer ?
#
loop_
_entity_poly.entity_id
_entity_poly.type
_entity_poly.pdbx_seq_one_letter_code
_entity_poly.pdbx_strand_id
1 'polypeptide(L)'
;MNIAKISGLLIFLFFTLFFIVSCDDTLTVEDVDSKPMPQSNISFSQNIYPILQVKCAFSGCHASPNPAQGLDLSTYSGVTADPNIVFPGEPDLSKLIWAIEGRPPIEPMPPIGYARPVTNEQLRGIKTWIEEGAENN
;
A
#
# COMPACT_ATOMS: atom_id res chain seq x y z
N MET A 1 3.52 -48.19 -32.38
CA MET A 1 3.57 -47.17 -31.28
C MET A 1 2.13 -46.82 -30.97
N ASN A 2 1.62 -47.22 -29.78
CA ASN A 2 0.18 -47.19 -29.49
C ASN A 2 -0.34 -45.75 -29.27
N ILE A 3 -1.29 -45.33 -30.08
CA ILE A 3 -1.96 -44.01 -30.05
C ILE A 3 -2.48 -43.69 -28.63
N ALA A 4 -2.97 -44.68 -27.88
CA ALA A 4 -3.43 -44.53 -26.51
C ALA A 4 -2.33 -44.08 -25.53
N LYS A 5 -1.06 -44.50 -25.73
CA LYS A 5 0.06 -44.07 -24.89
C LYS A 5 0.49 -42.62 -25.18
N ILE A 6 0.38 -42.21 -26.45
CA ILE A 6 0.71 -40.84 -26.87
C ILE A 6 -0.36 -39.86 -26.34
N SER A 7 -1.65 -40.27 -26.43
CA SER A 7 -2.76 -39.45 -25.88
C SER A 7 -2.67 -39.26 -24.38
N GLY A 8 -2.32 -40.32 -23.61
CA GLY A 8 -2.11 -40.22 -22.17
C GLY A 8 -0.94 -39.29 -21.78
N LEU A 9 0.17 -39.33 -22.54
CA LEU A 9 1.33 -38.48 -22.31
C LEU A 9 1.03 -37.01 -22.60
N LEU A 10 0.27 -36.73 -23.68
CA LEU A 10 -0.14 -35.33 -24.00
C LEU A 10 -1.10 -34.77 -22.99
N ILE A 11 -2.04 -35.57 -22.47
CA ILE A 11 -2.97 -35.11 -21.41
C ILE A 11 -2.21 -34.83 -20.10
N PHE A 12 -1.25 -35.69 -19.76
CA PHE A 12 -0.41 -35.47 -18.56
C PHE A 12 0.47 -34.23 -18.69
N LEU A 13 1.05 -34.00 -19.87
CA LEU A 13 1.85 -32.80 -20.16
C LEU A 13 0.99 -31.53 -20.11
N PHE A 14 -0.24 -31.56 -20.59
CA PHE A 14 -1.18 -30.46 -20.55
C PHE A 14 -1.63 -30.13 -19.11
N PHE A 15 -1.83 -31.18 -18.29
CA PHE A 15 -2.23 -31.02 -16.90
C PHE A 15 -1.08 -30.46 -16.03
N THR A 16 0.16 -30.88 -16.30
CA THR A 16 1.34 -30.34 -15.57
C THR A 16 1.64 -28.87 -15.91
N LEU A 17 1.35 -28.43 -17.13
CA LEU A 17 1.55 -27.04 -17.55
C LEU A 17 0.59 -26.06 -16.86
N PHE A 18 -0.58 -26.54 -16.40
CA PHE A 18 -1.59 -25.69 -15.74
C PHE A 18 -1.23 -25.35 -14.29
N PHE A 19 -0.31 -26.09 -13.65
CA PHE A 19 0.03 -25.89 -12.24
C PHE A 19 1.18 -24.91 -11.98
N ILE A 20 1.81 -24.34 -13.02
CA ILE A 20 2.96 -23.43 -12.86
C ILE A 20 2.60 -21.95 -13.00
N VAL A 21 1.31 -21.60 -13.17
CA VAL A 21 0.88 -20.19 -13.09
C VAL A 21 0.52 -19.91 -11.64
N SER A 22 1.52 -19.81 -10.77
CA SER A 22 1.37 -19.14 -9.47
C SER A 22 1.49 -17.64 -9.72
N CYS A 23 0.37 -16.93 -9.69
CA CYS A 23 0.40 -15.49 -9.57
C CYS A 23 0.83 -15.17 -8.13
N ASP A 24 2.04 -14.70 -7.94
CA ASP A 24 2.46 -14.09 -6.70
C ASP A 24 2.06 -12.60 -6.77
N ASP A 25 0.85 -12.33 -6.27
CA ASP A 25 0.31 -10.96 -6.21
C ASP A 25 0.76 -10.22 -4.92
N THR A 26 1.87 -10.64 -4.33
CA THR A 26 2.41 -10.00 -3.13
C THR A 26 3.00 -8.65 -3.50
N LEU A 27 2.31 -7.57 -3.12
CA LEU A 27 2.78 -6.22 -3.33
C LEU A 27 4.07 -5.97 -2.52
N THR A 28 5.13 -5.58 -3.21
CA THR A 28 6.43 -5.29 -2.58
C THR A 28 6.70 -3.78 -2.47
N VAL A 29 7.67 -3.43 -1.64
CA VAL A 29 8.12 -2.03 -1.52
C VAL A 29 8.71 -1.53 -2.84
N GLU A 30 9.42 -2.39 -3.57
CA GLU A 30 10.00 -2.10 -4.89
C GLU A 30 8.92 -1.76 -5.92
N ASP A 31 7.81 -2.51 -5.93
CA ASP A 31 6.68 -2.24 -6.83
C ASP A 31 6.08 -0.87 -6.56
N VAL A 32 5.89 -0.54 -5.28
CA VAL A 32 5.33 0.75 -4.87
C VAL A 32 6.30 1.91 -5.11
N ASP A 33 7.60 1.71 -4.88
CA ASP A 33 8.62 2.76 -5.07
C ASP A 33 8.90 3.04 -6.56
N SER A 34 8.71 2.06 -7.44
CA SER A 34 8.89 2.21 -8.88
C SER A 34 7.69 2.83 -9.60
N LYS A 35 6.51 2.83 -8.96
CA LYS A 35 5.27 3.32 -9.56
C LYS A 35 5.25 4.85 -9.60
N PRO A 36 5.11 5.48 -10.79
CA PRO A 36 5.03 6.93 -10.88
C PRO A 36 3.75 7.45 -10.20
N MET A 37 3.88 8.57 -9.51
CA MET A 37 2.77 9.24 -8.82
C MET A 37 2.16 10.31 -9.72
N PRO A 38 0.84 10.27 -10.00
CA PRO A 38 0.16 11.32 -10.74
C PRO A 38 0.33 12.70 -10.10
N GLN A 39 0.15 13.78 -10.88
CA GLN A 39 0.25 15.15 -10.37
C GLN A 39 -1.06 15.62 -9.71
N SER A 40 -2.19 15.02 -10.11
CA SER A 40 -3.55 15.34 -9.64
C SER A 40 -4.46 14.13 -9.83
N ASN A 41 -5.69 14.19 -9.32
CA ASN A 41 -6.69 13.11 -9.32
C ASN A 41 -6.10 11.83 -8.69
N ILE A 42 -5.51 12.00 -7.51
CA ILE A 42 -4.86 10.91 -6.80
C ILE A 42 -5.92 9.95 -6.24
N SER A 43 -5.85 8.70 -6.68
CA SER A 43 -6.74 7.64 -6.18
C SER A 43 -6.24 7.06 -4.87
N PHE A 44 -7.15 6.95 -3.87
CA PHE A 44 -6.82 6.23 -2.65
C PHE A 44 -6.43 4.79 -2.94
N SER A 45 -7.29 4.06 -3.66
CA SER A 45 -7.08 2.62 -3.91
C SER A 45 -5.85 2.31 -4.76
N GLN A 46 -5.54 3.16 -5.75
CA GLN A 46 -4.46 2.89 -6.70
C GLN A 46 -3.12 3.52 -6.31
N ASN A 47 -3.13 4.64 -5.59
CA ASN A 47 -1.92 5.42 -5.32
C ASN A 47 -1.56 5.47 -3.83
N ILE A 48 -2.54 5.71 -2.94
CA ILE A 48 -2.27 5.94 -1.52
C ILE A 48 -2.23 4.63 -0.75
N TYR A 49 -3.27 3.79 -0.90
CA TYR A 49 -3.37 2.53 -0.16
C TYR A 49 -2.16 1.60 -0.35
N PRO A 50 -1.61 1.39 -1.55
CA PRO A 50 -0.40 0.59 -1.73
C PRO A 50 0.81 1.10 -0.91
N ILE A 51 0.99 2.42 -0.80
CA ILE A 51 2.06 3.01 0.01
C ILE A 51 1.84 2.70 1.49
N LEU A 52 0.62 2.95 1.98
CA LEU A 52 0.27 2.68 3.39
C LEU A 52 0.43 1.20 3.73
N GLN A 53 -0.01 0.30 2.85
CA GLN A 53 0.05 -1.14 3.05
C GLN A 53 1.48 -1.65 3.24
N VAL A 54 2.42 -1.24 2.40
CA VAL A 54 3.79 -1.77 2.46
C VAL A 54 4.72 -1.01 3.41
N LYS A 55 4.37 0.23 3.79
CA LYS A 55 5.26 1.07 4.60
C LYS A 55 4.73 1.36 6.01
N CYS A 56 3.43 1.21 6.25
CA CYS A 56 2.78 1.61 7.50
C CYS A 56 1.89 0.53 8.09
N ALA A 57 1.03 -0.10 7.26
CA ALA A 57 -0.06 -0.97 7.69
C ALA A 57 0.31 -2.45 7.57
N PHE A 58 1.34 -2.89 8.29
CA PHE A 58 1.70 -4.30 8.39
C PHE A 58 1.71 -4.77 9.86
N SER A 59 1.82 -6.07 10.05
CA SER A 59 1.74 -6.71 11.38
C SER A 59 2.73 -6.09 12.38
N GLY A 60 2.22 -5.70 13.54
CA GLY A 60 2.99 -5.04 14.59
C GLY A 60 3.11 -3.51 14.42
N CYS A 61 2.60 -2.95 13.34
CA CYS A 61 2.52 -1.51 13.09
C CYS A 61 1.06 -1.05 13.01
N HIS A 62 0.63 -0.40 11.94
CA HIS A 62 -0.71 0.20 11.83
C HIS A 62 -1.70 -0.69 11.06
N ALA A 63 -1.73 -2.00 11.34
CA ALA A 63 -2.67 -2.94 10.75
C ALA A 63 -3.51 -3.67 11.79
N SER A 64 -4.78 -3.96 11.42
CA SER A 64 -5.67 -4.84 12.20
C SER A 64 -5.05 -6.24 12.41
N PRO A 65 -5.39 -6.96 13.52
CA PRO A 65 -6.41 -6.61 14.51
C PRO A 65 -5.92 -5.76 15.68
N ASN A 66 -4.63 -5.47 15.81
CA ASN A 66 -4.04 -4.74 16.93
C ASN A 66 -3.12 -3.61 16.44
N PRO A 67 -3.67 -2.57 15.81
CA PRO A 67 -2.88 -1.49 15.27
C PRO A 67 -2.20 -0.67 16.39
N ALA A 68 -0.95 -0.27 16.15
CA ALA A 68 -0.19 0.55 17.07
C ALA A 68 -0.96 1.83 17.43
N GLN A 69 -1.08 2.11 18.72
CA GLN A 69 -1.84 3.24 19.27
C GLN A 69 -3.32 3.32 18.81
N GLY A 70 -3.89 2.20 18.37
CA GLY A 70 -5.27 2.16 17.86
C GLY A 70 -5.47 2.76 16.48
N LEU A 71 -4.41 3.19 15.80
CA LEU A 71 -4.47 3.77 14.46
C LEU A 71 -4.35 2.68 13.39
N ASP A 72 -5.46 2.35 12.74
CA ASP A 72 -5.50 1.38 11.63
C ASP A 72 -5.35 2.10 10.29
N LEU A 73 -4.26 1.84 9.58
CA LEU A 73 -3.99 2.37 8.24
C LEU A 73 -4.22 1.35 7.13
N SER A 74 -4.80 0.18 7.46
CA SER A 74 -5.06 -0.90 6.50
C SER A 74 -6.36 -0.74 5.70
N THR A 75 -7.16 0.27 6.01
CA THR A 75 -8.43 0.57 5.31
C THR A 75 -8.63 2.07 5.16
N TYR A 76 -9.40 2.48 4.15
CA TYR A 76 -9.78 3.89 3.99
C TYR A 76 -10.46 4.45 5.24
N SER A 77 -11.44 3.71 5.78
CA SER A 77 -12.16 4.13 6.99
C SER A 77 -11.25 4.27 8.21
N GLY A 78 -10.23 3.43 8.34
CA GLY A 78 -9.25 3.55 9.41
C GLY A 78 -8.35 4.77 9.25
N VAL A 79 -7.88 5.03 8.02
CA VAL A 79 -7.04 6.20 7.70
C VAL A 79 -7.78 7.52 7.95
N THR A 80 -9.08 7.58 7.67
CA THR A 80 -9.90 8.79 7.76
C THR A 80 -10.79 8.86 9.02
N ALA A 81 -10.65 7.88 9.94
CA ALA A 81 -11.46 7.81 11.16
C ALA A 81 -11.29 9.02 12.09
N ASP A 82 -10.07 9.54 12.19
CA ASP A 82 -9.75 10.73 12.98
C ASP A 82 -9.33 11.87 12.05
N PRO A 83 -10.10 12.98 12.01
CA PRO A 83 -9.76 14.14 11.18
C PRO A 83 -8.44 14.81 11.57
N ASN A 84 -7.87 14.54 12.74
CA ASN A 84 -6.53 14.99 13.07
C ASN A 84 -5.43 14.18 12.35
N ILE A 85 -5.72 12.93 11.96
CA ILE A 85 -4.77 12.10 11.22
C ILE A 85 -4.76 12.51 9.74
N VAL A 86 -5.94 12.60 9.13
CA VAL A 86 -6.14 13.11 7.78
C VAL A 86 -7.23 14.17 7.83
N PHE A 87 -6.85 15.42 7.62
CA PHE A 87 -7.78 16.53 7.55
C PHE A 87 -8.03 16.88 6.08
N PRO A 88 -9.19 16.51 5.50
CA PRO A 88 -9.47 16.72 4.09
C PRO A 88 -9.32 18.19 3.68
N GLY A 89 -8.60 18.45 2.59
CA GLY A 89 -8.28 19.79 2.10
C GLY A 89 -7.05 20.45 2.75
N GLU A 90 -6.56 19.91 3.89
CA GLU A 90 -5.53 20.58 4.70
C GLU A 90 -4.36 19.63 5.05
N PRO A 91 -3.45 19.36 4.12
CA PRO A 91 -2.33 18.43 4.35
C PRO A 91 -1.40 18.92 5.48
N ASP A 92 -1.20 20.24 5.63
CA ASP A 92 -0.33 20.80 6.66
C ASP A 92 -0.92 20.70 8.08
N LEU A 93 -2.21 20.43 8.23
CA LEU A 93 -2.87 20.15 9.50
C LEU A 93 -3.00 18.64 9.77
N SER A 94 -2.67 17.80 8.80
CA SER A 94 -2.79 16.34 8.89
C SER A 94 -1.58 15.72 9.60
N LYS A 95 -1.80 15.04 10.74
CA LYS A 95 -0.72 14.38 11.49
C LYS A 95 -0.05 13.26 10.71
N LEU A 96 -0.73 12.65 9.73
CA LEU A 96 -0.11 11.70 8.80
C LEU A 96 1.08 12.34 8.08
N ILE A 97 0.93 13.57 7.59
CA ILE A 97 2.01 14.32 6.95
C ILE A 97 3.12 14.66 7.95
N TRP A 98 2.75 15.10 9.17
CA TRP A 98 3.73 15.41 10.20
C TRP A 98 4.59 14.20 10.58
N ALA A 99 3.97 13.03 10.71
CA ALA A 99 4.68 11.80 11.00
C ALA A 99 5.64 11.40 9.87
N ILE A 100 5.23 11.49 8.60
CA ILE A 100 6.09 11.18 7.47
C ILE A 100 7.28 12.16 7.37
N GLU A 101 7.05 13.44 7.64
CA GLU A 101 8.08 14.49 7.62
C GLU A 101 8.92 14.56 8.91
N GLY A 102 8.54 13.86 9.98
CA GLY A 102 9.19 13.93 11.28
C GLY A 102 9.03 15.29 11.94
N ARG A 103 7.88 15.94 11.81
CA ARG A 103 7.61 17.25 12.44
C ARG A 103 7.34 17.08 13.95
N PRO A 104 8.10 17.77 14.84
CA PRO A 104 7.82 17.75 16.25
C PRO A 104 6.38 18.22 16.59
N PRO A 105 5.76 17.67 17.64
CA PRO A 105 6.26 16.68 18.58
C PRO A 105 6.05 15.21 18.14
N ILE A 106 5.72 14.95 16.86
CA ILE A 106 5.44 13.62 16.35
C ILE A 106 6.74 12.95 15.92
N GLU A 107 6.96 11.72 16.38
CA GLU A 107 8.10 10.90 15.94
C GLU A 107 7.96 10.53 14.47
N PRO A 108 9.07 10.49 13.71
CA PRO A 108 9.05 10.15 12.29
C PRO A 108 8.53 8.73 12.06
N MET A 109 7.68 8.57 11.04
CA MET A 109 7.13 7.30 10.59
C MET A 109 7.42 7.07 9.11
N PRO A 110 7.80 5.83 8.74
CA PRO A 110 8.14 4.72 9.63
C PRO A 110 9.40 4.99 10.45
N PRO A 111 9.53 4.36 11.63
CA PRO A 111 10.73 4.53 12.45
C PRO A 111 11.99 4.06 11.71
N ILE A 112 13.10 4.74 11.94
CA ILE A 112 14.37 4.46 11.27
C ILE A 112 14.78 2.99 11.50
N GLY A 113 15.05 2.27 10.40
CA GLY A 113 15.50 0.88 10.42
C GLY A 113 14.38 -0.18 10.40
N TYR A 114 13.10 0.20 10.47
CA TYR A 114 11.99 -0.76 10.45
C TYR A 114 11.37 -0.95 9.06
N ALA A 115 11.26 0.11 8.27
CA ALA A 115 10.76 0.06 6.90
C ALA A 115 11.47 1.09 6.03
N ARG A 116 11.35 0.97 4.71
CA ARG A 116 11.80 2.03 3.80
C ARG A 116 10.94 3.28 3.99
N PRO A 117 11.55 4.46 4.05
CA PRO A 117 10.80 5.71 4.19
C PRO A 117 9.88 5.95 2.99
N VAL A 118 8.86 6.76 3.19
CA VAL A 118 8.04 7.31 2.11
C VAL A 118 8.93 8.21 1.24
N THR A 119 8.89 8.01 -0.09
CA THR A 119 9.69 8.84 -1.01
C THR A 119 9.10 10.25 -1.13
N ASN A 120 9.91 11.21 -1.59
CA ASN A 120 9.42 12.59 -1.79
C ASN A 120 8.24 12.64 -2.79
N GLU A 121 8.26 11.78 -3.82
CA GLU A 121 7.18 11.69 -4.78
C GLU A 121 5.90 11.12 -4.18
N GLN A 122 6.02 10.09 -3.35
CA GLN A 122 4.89 9.52 -2.60
C GLN A 122 4.33 10.52 -1.59
N LEU A 123 5.19 11.22 -0.85
CA LEU A 123 4.77 12.27 0.08
C LEU A 123 3.99 13.38 -0.64
N ARG A 124 4.48 13.83 -1.79
CA ARG A 124 3.75 14.77 -2.66
C ARG A 124 2.37 14.22 -3.03
N GLY A 125 2.30 12.97 -3.47
CA GLY A 125 1.03 12.33 -3.83
C GLY A 125 0.05 12.24 -2.64
N ILE A 126 0.53 11.89 -1.44
CA ILE A 126 -0.31 11.86 -0.23
C ILE A 126 -0.83 13.27 0.09
N LYS A 127 0.01 14.30 0.00
CA LYS A 127 -0.41 15.70 0.20
C LYS A 127 -1.47 16.10 -0.81
N THR A 128 -1.25 15.82 -2.10
CA THR A 128 -2.21 16.13 -3.17
C THR A 128 -3.54 15.41 -2.96
N TRP A 129 -3.53 14.12 -2.57
CA TRP A 129 -4.75 13.39 -2.22
C TRP A 129 -5.53 14.06 -1.08
N ILE A 130 -4.84 14.53 -0.04
CA ILE A 130 -5.48 15.24 1.07
C ILE A 130 -6.03 16.59 0.58
N GLU A 131 -5.27 17.35 -0.21
CA GLU A 131 -5.71 18.63 -0.83
C GLU A 131 -6.96 18.47 -1.69
N GLU A 132 -7.05 17.34 -2.42
CA GLU A 132 -8.21 16.97 -3.25
C GLU A 132 -9.42 16.47 -2.44
N GLY A 133 -9.35 16.48 -1.10
CA GLY A 133 -10.46 16.12 -0.22
C GLY A 133 -10.34 14.75 0.41
N ALA A 134 -9.21 14.05 0.25
CA ALA A 134 -8.94 12.72 0.80
C ALA A 134 -10.03 11.69 0.45
N GLU A 135 -10.48 11.67 -0.81
CA GLU A 135 -11.60 10.84 -1.25
C GLU A 135 -11.27 9.34 -1.32
N ASN A 136 -12.33 8.52 -1.16
CA ASN A 136 -12.27 7.06 -1.33
C ASN A 136 -12.57 6.70 -2.79
N ASN A 137 -11.59 6.68 -3.65
CA ASN A 137 -11.72 6.49 -5.10
C ASN A 137 -10.75 5.44 -5.65
#